data_813efac033e519a5ab943b017fb00bd1
#
_entry.id   813efac033e519a5ab943b017fb00bd1
#
_cell.length_a   1.000
_cell.length_b   1.000
_cell.length_c   1.000
_cell.angle_alpha   90.00
_cell.angle_beta   90.00
_cell.angle_gamma   90.00
#
_symmetry.space_group_name_H-M   'P 1'
#
loop_
_entity.id
_entity.type
_entity.pdbx_description
1 polymer ?
#
loop_
_entity_poly.entity_id
_entity_poly.type
_entity_poly.pdbx_seq_one_letter_code
_entity_poly.pdbx_strand_id
1 'polypeptide(L)'
;MEAGKQKRRRGIILTASGLKRLQTAIKSAQIQENDGVRFTQEELSRRIGVSTNTLSRLWSLKTAVDSRSLKLCFSAFDLELIESDYNVFEVEKFENENIEYPSRPLPLYSKLYIYRPPIEELIEREIPRPGCIIRIKAPKGMGKTSLKYRLLDYARSLGYLTVDLDLNLVDGDKFLNVNVFLRWLCSIVSRSLDIEPQLDECWDEEIGSKLSCTLYFQTYILEVIHNPLVLSFNELNRVFEYPQLAEEFLPLLRSWHENAHYNFIWQKLRLVVDYSTDIYVPLNLNHSPFNIGLPM
;
A
#
# COMPACT_ATOMS: atom_id res chain seq x y z
N MET A 1 28.50 -26.12 -29.42
CA MET A 1 28.76 -26.24 -27.97
C MET A 1 27.47 -25.92 -27.28
N GLU A 2 26.70 -26.96 -26.90
CA GLU A 2 25.43 -26.80 -26.18
C GLU A 2 25.71 -26.51 -24.73
N ALA A 3 25.30 -25.34 -24.24
CA ALA A 3 25.36 -24.99 -22.83
C ALA A 3 24.29 -25.79 -22.07
N GLY A 4 24.73 -26.68 -21.21
CA GLY A 4 23.88 -27.55 -20.40
C GLY A 4 22.91 -26.76 -19.54
N LYS A 5 21.61 -26.97 -19.76
CA LYS A 5 20.52 -26.47 -18.91
C LYS A 5 20.67 -27.03 -17.49
N GLN A 6 21.09 -26.20 -16.57
CA GLN A 6 21.12 -26.52 -15.14
C GLN A 6 19.67 -26.75 -14.66
N LYS A 7 19.31 -27.99 -14.35
CA LYS A 7 18.02 -28.39 -13.78
C LYS A 7 17.80 -27.67 -12.44
N ARG A 8 16.88 -26.73 -12.38
CA ARG A 8 16.46 -26.08 -11.12
C ARG A 8 15.89 -27.14 -10.17
N ARG A 9 16.45 -27.22 -8.96
CA ARG A 9 16.05 -28.20 -7.92
C ARG A 9 14.71 -27.74 -7.33
N ARG A 10 13.69 -28.61 -7.38
CA ARG A 10 12.40 -28.42 -6.70
C ARG A 10 12.60 -28.65 -5.21
N GLY A 11 12.22 -27.72 -4.36
CA GLY A 11 12.23 -27.89 -2.91
C GLY A 11 10.99 -28.68 -2.46
N ILE A 12 11.12 -29.46 -1.39
CA ILE A 12 10.04 -30.21 -0.75
C ILE A 12 9.96 -29.82 0.71
N ILE A 13 8.76 -29.83 1.29
CA ILE A 13 8.51 -29.56 2.71
C ILE A 13 7.98 -30.85 3.35
N LEU A 14 8.58 -31.24 4.47
CA LEU A 14 8.13 -32.37 5.26
C LEU A 14 6.73 -32.11 5.82
N THR A 15 5.82 -33.06 5.73
CA THR A 15 4.47 -32.97 6.34
C THR A 15 4.54 -33.35 7.84
N ALA A 16 3.47 -33.00 8.58
CA ALA A 16 3.36 -33.39 9.98
C ALA A 16 3.32 -34.92 10.16
N SER A 17 2.72 -35.65 9.21
CA SER A 17 2.70 -37.11 9.18
C SER A 17 4.10 -37.71 8.92
N GLY A 18 4.81 -37.14 7.94
CA GLY A 18 6.19 -37.54 7.64
C GLY A 18 7.13 -37.26 8.80
N LEU A 19 6.98 -36.10 9.47
CA LEU A 19 7.74 -35.80 10.68
C LEU A 19 7.51 -36.83 11.80
N LYS A 20 6.24 -37.18 12.04
CA LYS A 20 5.88 -38.17 13.07
C LYS A 20 6.47 -39.55 12.78
N ARG A 21 6.43 -39.99 11.50
CA ARG A 21 7.07 -41.25 11.08
C ARG A 21 8.58 -41.23 11.33
N LEU A 22 9.24 -40.18 10.90
CA LEU A 22 10.68 -40.03 11.06
C LEU A 22 11.09 -39.96 12.55
N GLN A 23 10.35 -39.21 13.37
CA GLN A 23 10.60 -39.13 14.82
C GLN A 23 10.38 -40.45 15.52
N THR A 24 9.43 -41.29 15.09
CA THR A 24 9.21 -42.63 15.64
C THR A 24 10.38 -43.53 15.30
N ALA A 25 10.88 -43.50 14.08
CA ALA A 25 12.03 -44.30 13.69
C ALA A 25 13.33 -43.87 14.42
N ILE A 26 13.54 -42.57 14.58
CA ILE A 26 14.65 -42.01 15.39
C ILE A 26 14.56 -42.53 16.84
N LYS A 27 13.37 -42.53 17.46
CA LYS A 27 13.20 -43.06 18.83
C LYS A 27 13.49 -44.54 18.90
N SER A 28 13.05 -45.33 17.93
CA SER A 28 13.37 -46.79 17.87
C SER A 28 14.87 -47.03 17.76
N ALA A 29 15.56 -46.26 16.90
CA ALA A 29 17.02 -46.35 16.78
C ALA A 29 17.73 -45.92 18.09
N GLN A 30 17.24 -44.92 18.80
CA GLN A 30 17.77 -44.50 20.11
C GLN A 30 17.67 -45.62 21.15
N ILE A 31 16.58 -46.37 21.16
CA ILE A 31 16.40 -47.52 22.09
C ILE A 31 17.34 -48.68 21.73
N GLN A 32 17.47 -48.95 20.45
CA GLN A 32 18.23 -50.11 19.98
C GLN A 32 19.76 -49.92 20.00
N GLU A 33 20.21 -48.69 19.71
CA GLU A 33 21.64 -48.44 19.43
C GLU A 33 22.28 -47.50 20.47
N ASN A 34 21.50 -46.81 21.30
CA ASN A 34 21.98 -45.78 22.23
C ASN A 34 21.31 -45.87 23.62
N ASP A 35 20.96 -47.08 24.05
CA ASP A 35 20.35 -47.34 25.36
C ASP A 35 19.20 -46.39 25.76
N GLY A 36 18.47 -45.89 24.75
CA GLY A 36 17.36 -44.94 24.92
C GLY A 36 17.78 -43.48 25.09
N VAL A 37 19.07 -43.16 25.03
CA VAL A 37 19.57 -41.78 25.10
C VAL A 37 19.28 -41.05 23.78
N ARG A 38 18.81 -39.80 23.87
CA ARG A 38 18.49 -39.00 22.68
C ARG A 38 19.76 -38.66 21.89
N PHE A 39 19.70 -38.82 20.58
CA PHE A 39 20.76 -38.33 19.70
C PHE A 39 20.79 -36.80 19.73
N THR A 40 21.97 -36.23 19.81
CA THR A 40 22.20 -34.78 19.63
C THR A 40 22.01 -34.39 18.17
N GLN A 41 21.83 -33.09 17.90
CA GLN A 41 21.75 -32.59 16.51
C GLN A 41 23.02 -32.91 15.70
N GLU A 42 24.18 -32.94 16.34
CA GLU A 42 25.45 -33.23 15.70
C GLU A 42 25.57 -34.74 15.34
N GLU A 43 25.10 -35.60 16.20
CA GLU A 43 25.04 -37.05 15.94
C GLU A 43 24.08 -37.37 14.81
N LEU A 44 22.88 -36.75 14.80
CA LEU A 44 21.94 -36.88 13.71
C LEU A 44 22.50 -36.32 12.38
N SER A 45 23.20 -35.21 12.44
CA SER A 45 23.86 -34.59 11.28
C SER A 45 24.91 -35.55 10.67
N ARG A 46 25.75 -36.16 11.50
CA ARG A 46 26.75 -37.14 11.06
C ARG A 46 26.12 -38.41 10.51
N ARG A 47 25.11 -38.96 11.19
CA ARG A 47 24.43 -40.19 10.76
C ARG A 47 23.70 -40.02 9.43
N ILE A 48 23.00 -38.93 9.25
CA ILE A 48 22.17 -38.63 8.07
C ILE A 48 23.03 -38.09 6.91
N GLY A 49 24.15 -37.44 7.19
CA GLY A 49 24.99 -36.81 6.18
C GLY A 49 24.49 -35.48 5.70
N VAL A 50 23.74 -34.73 6.54
CA VAL A 50 23.25 -33.39 6.26
C VAL A 50 23.65 -32.40 7.36
N SER A 51 23.74 -31.10 7.03
CA SER A 51 24.13 -30.10 8.03
C SER A 51 23.07 -29.93 9.13
N THR A 52 23.50 -29.52 10.33
CA THR A 52 22.61 -29.20 11.46
C THR A 52 21.60 -28.11 11.07
N ASN A 53 21.99 -27.15 10.22
CA ASN A 53 21.11 -26.13 9.69
C ASN A 53 20.01 -26.74 8.78
N THR A 54 20.36 -27.74 7.96
CA THR A 54 19.38 -28.49 7.15
C THR A 54 18.40 -29.25 8.02
N LEU A 55 18.84 -29.86 9.09
CA LEU A 55 17.98 -30.55 10.08
C LEU A 55 17.03 -29.56 10.76
N SER A 56 17.51 -28.37 11.21
CA SER A 56 16.69 -27.36 11.84
C SER A 56 15.59 -26.84 10.88
N ARG A 57 15.92 -26.66 9.61
CA ARG A 57 14.95 -26.31 8.57
C ARG A 57 13.90 -27.38 8.36
N LEU A 58 14.28 -28.62 8.39
CA LEU A 58 13.43 -29.81 8.24
C LEU A 58 12.43 -29.92 9.39
N TRP A 59 12.88 -29.72 10.63
CA TRP A 59 12.03 -29.74 11.82
C TRP A 59 11.06 -28.59 11.90
N SER A 60 11.35 -27.46 11.24
CA SER A 60 10.48 -26.29 11.28
C SER A 60 9.16 -26.48 10.51
N LEU A 61 9.07 -27.45 9.59
CA LEU A 61 7.93 -27.69 8.68
C LEU A 61 7.52 -26.47 7.82
N LYS A 62 8.31 -25.40 7.84
CA LYS A 62 8.02 -24.13 7.17
C LYS A 62 8.94 -23.85 5.99
N THR A 63 10.06 -24.53 5.92
CA THR A 63 11.10 -24.21 4.95
C THR A 63 11.35 -25.39 4.04
N ALA A 64 11.31 -25.16 2.73
CA ALA A 64 11.63 -26.19 1.75
C ALA A 64 13.09 -26.62 1.84
N VAL A 65 13.31 -27.91 1.71
CA VAL A 65 14.63 -28.56 1.64
C VAL A 65 14.81 -29.29 0.31
N ASP A 66 16.03 -29.61 -0.03
CA ASP A 66 16.32 -30.44 -1.22
C ASP A 66 15.78 -31.86 -1.03
N SER A 67 15.14 -32.38 -2.08
CA SER A 67 14.57 -33.75 -2.09
C SER A 67 15.61 -34.82 -1.70
N ARG A 68 16.88 -34.64 -2.09
CA ARG A 68 17.97 -35.51 -1.71
C ARG A 68 18.21 -35.53 -0.18
N SER A 69 18.16 -34.34 0.46
CA SER A 69 18.34 -34.22 1.91
C SER A 69 17.22 -34.92 2.67
N LEU A 70 15.98 -34.82 2.21
CA LEU A 70 14.85 -35.50 2.84
C LEU A 70 14.95 -37.02 2.66
N LYS A 71 15.33 -37.50 1.47
CA LYS A 71 15.57 -38.92 1.23
C LYS A 71 16.66 -39.49 2.16
N LEU A 72 17.76 -38.77 2.34
CA LEU A 72 18.82 -39.16 3.27
C LEU A 72 18.33 -39.28 4.71
N CYS A 73 17.45 -38.37 5.16
CA CYS A 73 16.88 -38.45 6.51
C CYS A 73 16.02 -39.67 6.72
N PHE A 74 15.23 -40.09 5.74
CA PHE A 74 14.42 -41.31 5.85
C PHE A 74 15.28 -42.57 5.73
N SER A 75 16.17 -42.62 4.75
CA SER A 75 17.07 -43.81 4.53
C SER A 75 18.01 -44.06 5.71
N ALA A 76 18.44 -43.03 6.45
CA ALA A 76 19.33 -43.22 7.62
C ALA A 76 18.67 -43.98 8.78
N PHE A 77 17.35 -44.17 8.73
CA PHE A 77 16.52 -44.87 9.72
C PHE A 77 15.68 -45.99 9.06
N ASP A 78 16.14 -46.55 7.95
CA ASP A 78 15.51 -47.63 7.21
C ASP A 78 14.05 -47.36 6.79
N LEU A 79 13.73 -46.09 6.56
CA LEU A 79 12.43 -45.66 6.07
C LEU A 79 12.48 -45.33 4.58
N GLU A 80 11.48 -45.78 3.84
CA GLU A 80 11.22 -45.30 2.50
C GLU A 80 10.39 -44.01 2.56
N LEU A 81 10.79 -42.99 1.77
CA LEU A 81 10.08 -41.74 1.63
C LEU A 81 8.89 -41.94 0.70
N ILE A 82 7.68 -41.76 1.20
CA ILE A 82 6.42 -41.88 0.45
C ILE A 82 5.80 -40.49 0.20
N GLU A 83 4.89 -40.39 -0.78
CA GLU A 83 4.29 -39.15 -1.19
C GLU A 83 3.54 -38.41 -0.08
N SER A 84 2.97 -39.12 0.90
CA SER A 84 2.32 -38.51 2.06
C SER A 84 3.28 -37.84 3.07
N ASP A 85 4.57 -38.11 2.98
CA ASP A 85 5.58 -37.57 3.91
C ASP A 85 6.01 -36.14 3.56
N TYR A 86 5.77 -35.70 2.34
CA TYR A 86 6.19 -34.38 1.90
C TYR A 86 5.19 -33.73 0.95
N ASN A 87 5.17 -32.42 0.98
CA ASN A 87 4.53 -31.61 -0.05
C ASN A 87 5.61 -31.08 -1.00
N VAL A 88 5.40 -31.25 -2.30
CA VAL A 88 6.23 -30.59 -3.30
C VAL A 88 5.94 -29.10 -3.21
N PHE A 89 6.91 -28.32 -2.79
CA PHE A 89 6.83 -26.87 -2.96
C PHE A 89 7.05 -26.61 -4.46
N GLU A 90 5.96 -26.65 -5.21
CA GLU A 90 5.98 -25.96 -6.48
C GLU A 90 6.09 -24.48 -6.12
N VAL A 91 7.32 -23.96 -6.18
CA VAL A 91 7.44 -22.55 -6.53
C VAL A 91 6.67 -22.49 -7.84
N GLU A 92 5.43 -21.97 -7.79
CA GLU A 92 4.75 -21.58 -9.02
C GLU A 92 5.84 -20.97 -9.87
N LYS A 93 6.16 -21.62 -10.99
CA LYS A 93 6.98 -20.98 -11.98
C LYS A 93 6.26 -19.66 -12.21
N PHE A 94 6.81 -18.58 -11.67
CA PHE A 94 6.75 -17.36 -12.39
C PHE A 94 7.45 -17.72 -13.70
N GLU A 95 6.67 -18.22 -14.66
CA GLU A 95 7.07 -18.19 -16.06
C GLU A 95 7.56 -16.77 -16.23
N ASN A 96 8.68 -16.60 -16.87
CA ASN A 96 9.26 -15.30 -17.20
C ASN A 96 8.22 -14.46 -17.98
N GLU A 97 7.08 -14.15 -17.37
CA GLU A 97 6.44 -12.88 -17.56
C GLU A 97 7.52 -11.91 -17.15
N ASN A 98 8.01 -11.17 -18.12
CA ASN A 98 8.91 -10.05 -17.91
C ASN A 98 8.53 -9.46 -16.56
N ILE A 99 9.38 -9.63 -15.53
CA ILE A 99 9.23 -8.92 -14.28
C ILE A 99 9.54 -7.48 -14.69
N GLU A 100 8.55 -6.85 -15.29
CA GLU A 100 8.56 -5.42 -15.48
C GLU A 100 8.59 -4.88 -14.06
N TYR A 101 9.74 -4.38 -13.68
CA TYR A 101 9.82 -3.49 -12.54
C TYR A 101 8.72 -2.45 -12.75
N PRO A 102 7.74 -2.34 -11.85
CA PRO A 102 6.63 -1.44 -12.05
C PRO A 102 7.17 0.00 -12.08
N SER A 103 7.41 0.50 -13.27
CA SER A 103 7.71 1.92 -13.50
C SER A 103 6.46 2.79 -13.36
N ARG A 104 5.32 2.18 -13.06
CA ARG A 104 3.98 2.78 -12.98
C ARG A 104 3.33 2.46 -11.65
N PRO A 105 2.32 3.24 -11.22
CA PRO A 105 1.48 2.87 -10.10
C PRO A 105 0.88 1.48 -10.31
N LEU A 106 0.92 0.66 -9.27
CA LEU A 106 0.41 -0.71 -9.33
C LEU A 106 -1.12 -0.71 -9.45
N PRO A 107 -1.70 -1.51 -10.35
CA PRO A 107 -3.14 -1.75 -10.41
C PRO A 107 -3.69 -2.21 -9.04
N LEU A 108 -5.00 -1.99 -8.80
CA LEU A 108 -5.64 -2.29 -7.52
C LEU A 108 -5.43 -3.74 -7.06
N TYR A 109 -5.55 -4.68 -7.99
CA TYR A 109 -5.45 -6.11 -7.71
C TYR A 109 -4.09 -6.72 -8.06
N SER A 110 -3.04 -5.89 -8.19
CA SER A 110 -1.70 -6.37 -8.51
C SER A 110 -1.14 -7.23 -7.39
N LYS A 111 -0.68 -8.44 -7.73
CA LYS A 111 0.04 -9.34 -6.81
C LYS A 111 1.40 -8.76 -6.34
N LEU A 112 1.90 -7.73 -7.02
CA LEU A 112 3.15 -7.05 -6.66
C LEU A 112 2.96 -6.01 -5.54
N TYR A 113 1.71 -5.68 -5.18
CA TYR A 113 1.48 -4.76 -4.07
C TYR A 113 1.74 -5.45 -2.75
N ILE A 114 2.65 -4.87 -1.98
CA ILE A 114 2.95 -5.33 -0.62
C ILE A 114 2.12 -4.48 0.34
N TYR A 115 1.23 -5.13 1.07
CA TYR A 115 0.47 -4.52 2.16
C TYR A 115 1.43 -4.11 3.28
N ARG A 116 1.29 -2.91 3.80
CA ARG A 116 2.23 -2.27 4.75
C ARG A 116 1.53 -1.87 6.05
N PRO A 117 1.13 -2.81 6.90
CA PRO A 117 0.54 -2.44 8.19
C PRO A 117 1.48 -1.53 8.99
N PRO A 118 0.98 -0.50 9.69
CA PRO A 118 -0.45 -0.18 9.87
C PRO A 118 -1.04 0.82 8.86
N ILE A 119 -0.36 1.12 7.73
CA ILE A 119 -0.70 2.27 6.88
C ILE A 119 -2.11 2.11 6.28
N GLU A 120 -2.39 0.98 5.64
CA GLU A 120 -3.68 0.72 5.01
C GLU A 120 -4.82 0.67 6.04
N GLU A 121 -4.57 0.05 7.20
CA GLU A 121 -5.53 0.01 8.32
C GLU A 121 -5.85 1.39 8.89
N LEU A 122 -4.84 2.28 8.95
CA LEU A 122 -5.02 3.66 9.37
C LEU A 122 -5.89 4.44 8.37
N ILE A 123 -5.70 4.22 7.07
CA ILE A 123 -6.51 4.81 6.00
C ILE A 123 -7.97 4.37 6.14
N GLU A 124 -8.21 3.07 6.30
CA GLU A 124 -9.54 2.49 6.44
C GLU A 124 -10.28 3.02 7.68
N ARG A 125 -9.55 3.32 8.74
CA ARG A 125 -10.08 3.92 9.97
C ARG A 125 -10.36 5.41 9.83
N GLU A 126 -9.51 6.13 9.07
CA GLU A 126 -9.57 7.59 8.99
C GLU A 126 -10.57 8.09 7.95
N ILE A 127 -10.64 7.46 6.78
CA ILE A 127 -11.51 7.89 5.68
C ILE A 127 -13.00 8.02 6.07
N PRO A 128 -13.58 7.15 6.92
CA PRO A 128 -14.96 7.32 7.37
C PRO A 128 -15.18 8.56 8.25
N ARG A 129 -14.13 9.11 8.87
CA ARG A 129 -14.27 10.25 9.76
C ARG A 129 -14.70 11.51 8.99
N PRO A 130 -15.79 12.18 9.43
CA PRO A 130 -16.24 13.41 8.80
C PRO A 130 -15.15 14.48 8.77
N GLY A 131 -14.97 15.13 7.62
CA GLY A 131 -14.02 16.22 7.47
C GLY A 131 -12.55 15.83 7.54
N CYS A 132 -12.19 14.54 7.49
CA CYS A 132 -10.79 14.10 7.65
C CYS A 132 -9.87 14.65 6.55
N ILE A 133 -8.58 14.76 6.91
CA ILE A 133 -7.51 15.04 5.96
C ILE A 133 -6.41 13.98 6.09
N ILE A 134 -6.10 13.30 5.00
CA ILE A 134 -5.05 12.28 4.91
C ILE A 134 -3.91 12.83 4.06
N ARG A 135 -2.68 12.73 4.59
CA ARG A 135 -1.47 13.21 3.94
C ARG A 135 -0.53 12.06 3.62
N ILE A 136 -0.32 11.79 2.36
CA ILE A 136 0.60 10.75 1.88
C ILE A 136 1.92 11.43 1.51
N LYS A 137 2.93 11.24 2.36
CA LYS A 137 4.25 11.85 2.19
C LYS A 137 5.32 10.77 2.07
N ALA A 138 6.01 10.70 0.94
CA ALA A 138 7.15 9.79 0.76
C ALA A 138 8.00 10.24 -0.42
N PRO A 139 9.26 9.78 -0.56
CA PRO A 139 10.07 9.99 -1.74
C PRO A 139 9.39 9.48 -3.02
N LYS A 140 9.89 9.94 -4.18
CA LYS A 140 9.42 9.44 -5.48
C LYS A 140 9.67 7.93 -5.60
N GLY A 141 8.74 7.19 -6.20
CA GLY A 141 8.88 5.74 -6.39
C GLY A 141 8.46 4.87 -5.18
N MET A 142 8.11 5.45 -4.03
CA MET A 142 7.72 4.70 -2.82
C MET A 142 6.25 4.24 -2.79
N GLY A 143 5.55 4.30 -3.92
CA GLY A 143 4.21 3.74 -4.06
C GLY A 143 3.07 4.62 -3.53
N LYS A 144 3.28 5.95 -3.35
CA LYS A 144 2.22 6.91 -2.93
C LYS A 144 0.96 6.77 -3.76
N THR A 145 1.09 6.82 -5.09
CA THR A 145 -0.04 6.73 -6.02
C THR A 145 -0.74 5.37 -5.95
N SER A 146 0.01 4.27 -5.77
CA SER A 146 -0.59 2.95 -5.59
C SER A 146 -1.41 2.84 -4.30
N LEU A 147 -0.94 3.46 -3.21
CA LEU A 147 -1.65 3.57 -1.94
C LEU A 147 -2.91 4.44 -2.10
N LYS A 148 -2.77 5.60 -2.75
CA LYS A 148 -3.88 6.52 -3.02
C LYS A 148 -5.00 5.85 -3.81
N TYR A 149 -4.68 5.08 -4.85
CA TYR A 149 -5.71 4.36 -5.62
C TYR A 149 -6.49 3.37 -4.77
N ARG A 150 -5.83 2.68 -3.83
CA ARG A 150 -6.51 1.77 -2.89
C ARG A 150 -7.39 2.51 -1.91
N LEU A 151 -6.92 3.66 -1.42
CA LEU A 151 -7.72 4.55 -0.58
C LEU A 151 -8.98 5.00 -1.31
N LEU A 152 -8.85 5.47 -2.56
CA LEU A 152 -10.00 5.91 -3.36
C LEU A 152 -10.95 4.77 -3.69
N ASP A 153 -10.43 3.57 -3.95
CA ASP A 153 -11.23 2.37 -4.18
C ASP A 153 -12.01 1.96 -2.91
N TYR A 154 -11.35 1.97 -1.77
CA TYR A 154 -12.00 1.76 -0.48
C TYR A 154 -13.10 2.80 -0.21
N ALA A 155 -12.82 4.09 -0.46
CA ALA A 155 -13.84 5.14 -0.31
C ALA A 155 -15.06 4.89 -1.22
N ARG A 156 -14.85 4.45 -2.47
CA ARG A 156 -15.94 4.07 -3.38
C ARG A 156 -16.74 2.88 -2.85
N SER A 157 -16.09 1.90 -2.24
CA SER A 157 -16.77 0.75 -1.63
C SER A 157 -17.69 1.15 -0.45
N LEU A 158 -17.39 2.29 0.19
CA LEU A 158 -18.25 2.92 1.20
C LEU A 158 -19.38 3.78 0.60
N GLY A 159 -19.49 3.84 -0.72
CA GLY A 159 -20.46 4.68 -1.42
C GLY A 159 -20.07 6.15 -1.53
N TYR A 160 -18.82 6.51 -1.27
CA TYR A 160 -18.37 7.90 -1.37
C TYR A 160 -18.07 8.30 -2.81
N LEU A 161 -18.34 9.55 -3.13
CA LEU A 161 -17.90 10.19 -4.37
C LEU A 161 -16.39 10.44 -4.30
N THR A 162 -15.69 10.28 -5.40
CA THR A 162 -14.24 10.50 -5.44
C THR A 162 -13.86 11.36 -6.62
N VAL A 163 -13.13 12.44 -6.36
CA VAL A 163 -12.49 13.28 -7.38
C VAL A 163 -10.99 13.26 -7.14
N ASP A 164 -10.22 12.81 -8.13
CA ASP A 164 -8.76 12.71 -8.07
C ASP A 164 -8.14 13.67 -9.07
N LEU A 165 -7.51 14.72 -8.58
CA LEU A 165 -6.91 15.78 -9.38
C LEU A 165 -5.40 15.59 -9.47
N ASP A 166 -4.88 15.35 -10.66
CA ASP A 166 -3.45 15.34 -10.91
C ASP A 166 -2.97 16.74 -11.30
N LEU A 167 -2.26 17.39 -10.38
CA LEU A 167 -1.74 18.73 -10.58
C LEU A 167 -0.65 18.83 -11.66
N ASN A 168 -0.07 17.69 -12.09
CA ASN A 168 0.82 17.66 -13.25
C ASN A 168 0.09 17.91 -14.57
N LEU A 169 -1.21 17.66 -14.62
CA LEU A 169 -2.04 17.90 -15.82
C LEU A 169 -2.55 19.33 -15.93
N VAL A 170 -2.26 20.17 -14.94
CA VAL A 170 -2.69 21.57 -14.90
C VAL A 170 -1.67 22.45 -15.60
N ASP A 171 -2.12 23.27 -16.53
CA ASP A 171 -1.28 24.22 -17.24
C ASP A 171 -0.62 25.21 -16.27
N GLY A 172 0.65 25.52 -16.52
CA GLY A 172 1.48 26.33 -15.62
C GLY A 172 0.94 27.75 -15.38
N ASP A 173 0.24 28.33 -16.36
CA ASP A 173 -0.39 29.64 -16.25
C ASP A 173 -1.50 29.70 -15.18
N LYS A 174 -2.17 28.58 -14.92
CA LYS A 174 -3.19 28.48 -13.87
C LYS A 174 -2.61 28.69 -12.47
N PHE A 175 -1.37 28.29 -12.23
CA PHE A 175 -0.70 28.44 -10.95
C PHE A 175 -0.23 29.88 -10.67
N LEU A 176 -0.14 30.73 -11.69
CA LEU A 176 0.37 32.10 -11.56
C LEU A 176 -0.63 33.04 -10.89
N ASN A 177 -1.91 32.68 -10.87
CA ASN A 177 -2.97 33.52 -10.34
C ASN A 177 -3.93 32.71 -9.47
N VAL A 178 -4.05 33.09 -8.20
CA VAL A 178 -4.89 32.40 -7.20
C VAL A 178 -6.36 32.33 -7.66
N ASN A 179 -6.90 33.43 -8.20
CA ASN A 179 -8.30 33.49 -8.67
C ASN A 179 -8.52 32.49 -9.82
N VAL A 180 -7.60 32.47 -10.80
CA VAL A 180 -7.68 31.57 -11.95
C VAL A 180 -7.59 30.12 -11.50
N PHE A 181 -6.68 29.81 -10.58
CA PHE A 181 -6.52 28.45 -10.04
C PHE A 181 -7.76 27.99 -9.27
N LEU A 182 -8.32 28.83 -8.41
CA LEU A 182 -9.49 28.46 -7.61
C LEU A 182 -10.77 28.32 -8.48
N ARG A 183 -10.94 29.16 -9.49
CA ARG A 183 -12.04 29.00 -10.47
C ARG A 183 -11.87 27.71 -11.28
N TRP A 184 -10.64 27.39 -11.72
CA TRP A 184 -10.35 26.11 -12.36
C TRP A 184 -10.69 24.94 -11.43
N LEU A 185 -10.28 25.00 -10.16
CA LEU A 185 -10.56 23.95 -9.17
C LEU A 185 -12.06 23.71 -9.02
N CYS A 186 -12.85 24.76 -8.84
CA CYS A 186 -14.31 24.68 -8.75
C CYS A 186 -14.91 24.05 -10.01
N SER A 187 -14.46 24.49 -11.19
CA SER A 187 -14.95 23.98 -12.48
C SER A 187 -14.68 22.50 -12.65
N ILE A 188 -13.43 22.07 -12.41
CA ILE A 188 -13.04 20.66 -12.64
C ILE A 188 -13.71 19.72 -11.63
N VAL A 189 -13.87 20.14 -10.38
CA VAL A 189 -14.57 19.33 -9.36
C VAL A 189 -16.05 19.21 -9.71
N SER A 190 -16.73 20.30 -10.09
CA SER A 190 -18.13 20.26 -10.53
C SER A 190 -18.31 19.29 -11.71
N ARG A 191 -17.50 19.42 -12.76
CA ARG A 191 -17.57 18.52 -13.93
C ARG A 191 -17.29 17.05 -13.57
N SER A 192 -16.37 16.79 -12.64
CA SER A 192 -16.06 15.43 -12.19
C SER A 192 -17.20 14.80 -11.39
N LEU A 193 -18.12 15.61 -10.90
CA LEU A 193 -19.32 15.18 -10.16
C LEU A 193 -20.60 15.25 -11.02
N ASP A 194 -20.46 15.47 -12.34
CA ASP A 194 -21.58 15.66 -13.29
C ASP A 194 -22.47 16.86 -12.90
N ILE A 195 -21.90 17.89 -12.26
CA ILE A 195 -22.54 19.16 -11.94
C ILE A 195 -22.08 20.19 -12.97
N GLU A 196 -23.04 20.88 -13.64
CA GLU A 196 -22.69 21.94 -14.59
C GLU A 196 -22.10 23.16 -13.85
N PRO A 197 -20.87 23.61 -14.16
CA PRO A 197 -20.26 24.74 -13.46
C PRO A 197 -21.01 26.05 -13.69
N GLN A 198 -21.36 26.79 -12.63
CA GLN A 198 -21.99 28.09 -12.67
C GLN A 198 -21.11 29.17 -11.99
N LEU A 199 -19.84 29.23 -12.42
CA LEU A 199 -18.86 30.08 -11.77
C LEU A 199 -19.15 31.57 -11.96
N ASP A 200 -19.67 31.97 -13.11
CA ASP A 200 -19.94 33.40 -13.40
C ASP A 200 -21.11 33.92 -12.58
N GLU A 201 -22.05 33.07 -12.17
CA GLU A 201 -23.20 33.42 -11.35
C GLU A 201 -22.89 33.34 -9.84
N CYS A 202 -22.01 32.44 -9.43
CA CYS A 202 -21.70 32.15 -8.02
C CYS A 202 -20.40 32.79 -7.53
N TRP A 203 -19.61 33.40 -8.40
CA TRP A 203 -18.32 33.97 -8.05
C TRP A 203 -18.42 35.47 -7.82
N ASP A 204 -18.08 35.89 -6.62
CA ASP A 204 -18.08 37.30 -6.24
C ASP A 204 -16.64 37.78 -6.04
N GLU A 205 -16.20 38.70 -6.90
CA GLU A 205 -14.84 39.24 -6.84
C GLU A 205 -14.64 40.20 -5.67
N GLU A 206 -15.74 40.85 -5.16
CA GLU A 206 -15.66 41.79 -4.07
C GLU A 206 -15.30 41.15 -2.74
N ILE A 207 -15.74 39.88 -2.50
CA ILE A 207 -15.40 39.11 -1.31
C ILE A 207 -14.07 38.36 -1.41
N GLY A 208 -13.51 38.36 -2.60
CA GLY A 208 -12.21 37.69 -2.89
C GLY A 208 -12.30 36.21 -3.21
N SER A 209 -11.31 35.75 -3.94
CA SER A 209 -11.34 34.41 -4.57
C SER A 209 -11.39 33.23 -3.61
N LYS A 210 -10.78 33.32 -2.43
CA LYS A 210 -10.82 32.21 -1.44
C LYS A 210 -12.20 32.04 -0.83
N LEU A 211 -12.85 33.12 -0.50
CA LEU A 211 -14.20 33.10 0.06
C LEU A 211 -15.22 32.67 -0.99
N SER A 212 -15.11 33.20 -2.22
CA SER A 212 -15.95 32.76 -3.35
C SER A 212 -15.81 31.27 -3.62
N CYS A 213 -14.57 30.74 -3.64
CA CYS A 213 -14.31 29.32 -3.77
C CYS A 213 -14.93 28.50 -2.63
N THR A 214 -14.80 28.97 -1.39
CA THR A 214 -15.36 28.28 -0.22
C THR A 214 -16.89 28.25 -0.26
N LEU A 215 -17.53 29.37 -0.58
CA LEU A 215 -18.98 29.43 -0.74
C LEU A 215 -19.47 28.56 -1.90
N TYR A 216 -18.77 28.58 -3.03
CA TYR A 216 -19.08 27.71 -4.16
C TYR A 216 -19.02 26.22 -3.78
N PHE A 217 -17.95 25.80 -3.09
CA PHE A 217 -17.84 24.42 -2.60
C PHE A 217 -18.98 24.09 -1.63
N GLN A 218 -19.30 24.99 -0.69
CA GLN A 218 -20.33 24.73 0.30
C GLN A 218 -21.71 24.62 -0.35
N THR A 219 -22.14 25.65 -1.07
CA THR A 219 -23.52 25.76 -1.53
C THR A 219 -23.78 25.06 -2.85
N TYR A 220 -22.80 25.04 -3.76
CA TYR A 220 -23.02 24.52 -5.10
C TYR A 220 -22.51 23.09 -5.29
N ILE A 221 -21.53 22.65 -4.50
CA ILE A 221 -21.02 21.28 -4.57
C ILE A 221 -21.55 20.45 -3.40
N LEU A 222 -21.17 20.80 -2.17
CA LEU A 222 -21.41 19.94 -1.00
C LEU A 222 -22.89 19.88 -0.59
N GLU A 223 -23.68 20.92 -0.78
CA GLU A 223 -25.13 20.88 -0.52
C GLU A 223 -25.86 20.01 -1.53
N VAL A 224 -25.43 20.04 -2.80
CA VAL A 224 -26.09 19.32 -3.91
C VAL A 224 -25.81 17.80 -3.85
N ILE A 225 -24.60 17.38 -3.48
CA ILE A 225 -24.28 15.98 -3.38
C ILE A 225 -24.89 15.34 -2.13
N HIS A 226 -25.37 14.09 -2.27
CA HIS A 226 -25.96 13.36 -1.14
C HIS A 226 -24.89 12.58 -0.36
N ASN A 227 -23.90 12.03 -1.05
CA ASN A 227 -22.86 11.20 -0.47
C ASN A 227 -21.61 12.02 -0.13
N PRO A 228 -20.80 11.56 0.84
CA PRO A 228 -19.52 12.19 1.13
C PRO A 228 -18.61 12.21 -0.10
N LEU A 229 -17.79 13.26 -0.20
CA LEU A 229 -16.83 13.49 -1.28
C LEU A 229 -15.40 13.33 -0.76
N VAL A 230 -14.62 12.47 -1.40
CA VAL A 230 -13.16 12.43 -1.25
C VAL A 230 -12.54 13.23 -2.39
N LEU A 231 -11.96 14.38 -2.06
CA LEU A 231 -11.21 15.22 -2.99
C LEU A 231 -9.71 14.95 -2.79
N SER A 232 -9.09 14.39 -3.80
CA SER A 232 -7.67 14.00 -3.79
C SER A 232 -6.85 14.91 -4.69
N PHE A 233 -5.71 15.39 -4.16
CA PHE A 233 -4.71 16.17 -4.90
C PHE A 233 -3.45 15.35 -5.05
N ASN A 234 -3.16 14.93 -6.27
CA ASN A 234 -1.93 14.22 -6.64
C ASN A 234 -0.83 15.23 -6.99
N GLU A 235 0.40 14.96 -6.51
CA GLU A 235 1.57 15.82 -6.73
C GLU A 235 1.35 17.26 -6.27
N LEU A 236 0.83 17.43 -5.04
CA LEU A 236 0.60 18.74 -4.44
C LEU A 236 1.86 19.61 -4.36
N ASN A 237 3.04 18.98 -4.46
CA ASN A 237 4.32 19.70 -4.58
C ASN A 237 4.39 20.66 -5.77
N ARG A 238 3.58 20.49 -6.81
CA ARG A 238 3.48 21.47 -7.91
C ARG A 238 3.04 22.85 -7.41
N VAL A 239 2.16 22.91 -6.41
CA VAL A 239 1.76 24.17 -5.78
C VAL A 239 2.94 24.86 -5.08
N PHE A 240 3.89 24.10 -4.54
CA PHE A 240 5.05 24.67 -3.82
C PHE A 240 6.00 25.44 -4.72
N GLU A 241 5.99 25.16 -6.04
CA GLU A 241 6.78 25.89 -7.02
C GLU A 241 6.27 27.33 -7.21
N TYR A 242 5.06 27.64 -6.71
CA TYR A 242 4.37 28.92 -6.83
C TYR A 242 4.04 29.48 -5.44
N PRO A 243 4.97 30.21 -4.79
CA PRO A 243 4.83 30.62 -3.38
C PRO A 243 3.54 31.40 -3.09
N GLN A 244 3.15 32.32 -3.99
CA GLN A 244 1.92 33.12 -3.82
C GLN A 244 0.66 32.22 -3.79
N LEU A 245 0.60 31.22 -4.66
CA LEU A 245 -0.50 30.26 -4.65
C LEU A 245 -0.44 29.37 -3.40
N ALA A 246 0.74 28.90 -3.03
CA ALA A 246 0.91 28.05 -1.87
C ALA A 246 0.46 28.72 -0.56
N GLU A 247 0.83 29.99 -0.38
CA GLU A 247 0.45 30.81 0.79
C GLU A 247 -1.07 31.02 0.91
N GLU A 248 -1.80 30.96 -0.20
CA GLU A 248 -3.26 31.18 -0.21
C GLU A 248 -4.04 29.86 -0.22
N PHE A 249 -3.61 28.90 -1.02
CA PHE A 249 -4.33 27.65 -1.25
C PHE A 249 -4.18 26.65 -0.09
N LEU A 250 -2.99 26.51 0.48
CA LEU A 250 -2.78 25.56 1.58
C LEU A 250 -3.57 25.93 2.85
N PRO A 251 -3.62 27.20 3.27
CA PRO A 251 -4.49 27.60 4.37
C PRO A 251 -5.99 27.43 4.05
N LEU A 252 -6.38 27.56 2.78
CA LEU A 252 -7.76 27.31 2.36
C LEU A 252 -8.16 25.85 2.60
N LEU A 253 -7.33 24.88 2.21
CA LEU A 253 -7.57 23.46 2.47
C LEU A 253 -7.67 23.17 3.98
N ARG A 254 -6.82 23.82 4.78
CA ARG A 254 -6.87 23.73 6.22
C ARG A 254 -8.19 24.26 6.78
N SER A 255 -8.64 25.43 6.33
CA SER A 255 -9.90 26.04 6.78
C SER A 255 -11.11 25.15 6.48
N TRP A 256 -11.12 24.46 5.33
CA TRP A 256 -12.17 23.49 5.00
C TRP A 256 -12.22 22.32 5.95
N HIS A 257 -11.06 21.78 6.34
CA HIS A 257 -10.98 20.74 7.36
C HIS A 257 -11.48 21.25 8.73
N GLU A 258 -11.07 22.45 9.14
CA GLU A 258 -11.48 23.04 10.40
C GLU A 258 -13.00 23.37 10.42
N ASN A 259 -13.56 23.81 9.29
CA ASN A 259 -15.00 24.07 9.15
C ASN A 259 -15.85 22.82 9.41
N ALA A 260 -15.34 21.62 9.12
CA ALA A 260 -16.06 20.38 9.39
C ALA A 260 -16.35 20.14 10.89
N HIS A 261 -15.66 20.83 11.80
CA HIS A 261 -15.95 20.76 13.24
C HIS A 261 -17.24 21.49 13.63
N TYR A 262 -17.65 22.49 12.85
CA TYR A 262 -18.77 23.38 13.19
C TYR A 262 -19.92 23.32 12.20
N ASN A 263 -19.66 22.87 10.95
CA ASN A 263 -20.62 22.89 9.87
C ASN A 263 -20.79 21.49 9.26
N PHE A 264 -21.99 20.93 9.36
CA PHE A 264 -22.31 19.57 8.88
C PHE A 264 -22.15 19.42 7.35
N ILE A 265 -22.26 20.51 6.57
CA ILE A 265 -22.02 20.46 5.13
C ILE A 265 -20.57 20.09 4.84
N TRP A 266 -19.62 20.73 5.55
CA TRP A 266 -18.20 20.43 5.40
C TRP A 266 -17.81 19.05 5.92
N GLN A 267 -18.62 18.44 6.77
CA GLN A 267 -18.45 17.04 7.19
C GLN A 267 -18.59 16.04 6.03
N LYS A 268 -19.17 16.45 4.91
CA LYS A 268 -19.19 15.64 3.69
C LYS A 268 -17.85 15.61 2.96
N LEU A 269 -16.97 16.59 3.15
CA LEU A 269 -15.66 16.63 2.48
C LEU A 269 -14.60 15.84 3.23
N ARG A 270 -13.82 15.04 2.50
CA ARG A 270 -12.57 14.40 2.92
C ARG A 270 -11.49 14.85 1.99
N LEU A 271 -10.34 15.22 2.54
CA LEU A 271 -9.20 15.67 1.76
C LEU A 271 -8.11 14.59 1.76
N VAL A 272 -7.57 14.30 0.60
CA VAL A 272 -6.40 13.45 0.44
C VAL A 272 -5.35 14.24 -0.32
N VAL A 273 -4.17 14.40 0.25
CA VAL A 273 -3.09 15.13 -0.39
C VAL A 273 -1.85 14.25 -0.46
N ASP A 274 -1.29 14.08 -1.65
CA ASP A 274 0.00 13.42 -1.79
C ASP A 274 1.07 14.39 -2.30
N TYR A 275 2.28 14.25 -1.78
CA TYR A 275 3.43 15.06 -2.17
C TYR A 275 4.76 14.34 -1.91
N SER A 276 5.79 14.73 -2.68
CA SER A 276 7.12 14.15 -2.55
C SER A 276 7.93 14.83 -1.45
N THR A 277 8.73 14.03 -0.72
CA THR A 277 9.71 14.54 0.26
C THR A 277 10.96 15.11 -0.39
N ASP A 278 11.16 14.86 -1.68
CA ASP A 278 12.37 15.28 -2.40
C ASP A 278 12.37 16.79 -2.70
N ILE A 279 11.23 17.45 -2.48
CA ILE A 279 11.06 18.88 -2.68
C ILE A 279 11.04 19.57 -1.32
N TYR A 280 12.06 20.39 -1.04
CA TYR A 280 12.10 21.24 0.14
C TYR A 280 11.61 22.64 -0.23
N VAL A 281 10.49 23.05 0.36
CA VAL A 281 10.00 24.43 0.29
C VAL A 281 9.78 24.93 1.72
N PRO A 282 10.29 26.10 2.08
CA PRO A 282 10.02 26.69 3.38
C PRO A 282 8.56 27.14 3.46
N LEU A 283 7.67 26.26 3.89
CA LEU A 283 6.26 26.55 4.10
C LEU A 283 6.04 27.01 5.54
N ASN A 284 5.14 27.97 5.72
CA ASN A 284 4.63 28.30 7.05
C ASN A 284 3.71 27.15 7.53
N LEU A 285 4.27 26.22 8.27
CA LEU A 285 3.56 25.03 8.76
C LEU A 285 2.33 25.34 9.61
N ASN A 286 2.29 26.51 10.25
CA ASN A 286 1.18 26.90 11.11
C ASN A 286 -0.12 27.21 10.33
N HIS A 287 0.00 27.54 9.06
CA HIS A 287 -1.11 27.89 8.19
C HIS A 287 -1.42 26.84 7.11
N SER A 288 -0.64 25.77 7.04
CA SER A 288 -0.79 24.74 6.02
C SER A 288 -1.47 23.46 6.59
N PRO A 289 -2.05 22.61 5.75
CA PRO A 289 -2.64 21.34 6.19
C PRO A 289 -1.59 20.33 6.67
N PHE A 290 -0.27 20.64 6.55
CA PHE A 290 0.80 19.67 6.79
C PHE A 290 1.11 19.41 8.27
N ASN A 291 0.52 20.14 9.20
CA ASN A 291 0.60 19.88 10.64
C ASN A 291 -0.71 19.37 11.25
N ILE A 292 -1.74 19.14 10.44
CA ILE A 292 -3.05 18.62 10.85
C ILE A 292 -3.39 17.34 10.09
N GLY A 293 -4.37 16.59 10.56
CA GLY A 293 -4.81 15.34 9.96
C GLY A 293 -3.82 14.18 10.15
N LEU A 294 -4.10 13.05 9.51
CA LEU A 294 -3.31 11.83 9.61
C LEU A 294 -2.14 11.84 8.62
N PRO A 295 -0.86 11.82 9.05
CA PRO A 295 0.29 11.61 8.19
C PRO A 295 0.45 10.13 7.87
N MET A 296 0.69 9.82 6.60
CA MET A 296 1.00 8.49 6.08
C MET A 296 2.38 8.45 5.41
#